data_fe3c39c2c4df15c26333ba6d0b72a320
#
_entry.id   fe3c39c2c4df15c26333ba6d0b72a320
#
_cell.length_a   1.000
_cell.length_b   1.000
_cell.length_c   1.000
_cell.angle_alpha   90.00
_cell.angle_beta   90.00
_cell.angle_gamma   90.00
#
_symmetry.space_group_name_H-M   'P 1'
#
loop_
_entity.id
_entity.type
_entity.pdbx_description
1 polymer ?
#
loop_
_entity_poly.entity_id
_entity_poly.type
_entity_poly.pdbx_seq_one_letter_code
_entity_poly.pdbx_strand_id
1 'polypeptide(L)'
;EVNNLGAARIRIRSLISAIRVREKKQTKRTIVPANYNRVVFTEEMRKNYTILCPQMSPIHFELLEPAFQTAGYNLVVPDVDSRTCVDVGLKYVNNDACYPSLIVVGQLMAAVMSGDYDMSRTAILISQTGGGCRASNYIGFIRRALEKAGYPDVPVISINLSGLEKNPGFKLTLPLIQHGLYALEFGDIFMRCVYATRPYEAVAGSTDELHEKWKKEVIAFISQKKMLSHGKFKKMCREIIRDFDNLPR
;
A
#
# COMPACT_ATOMS: atom_id res chain seq x y z
N GLU A 1 26.59 -10.49 -0.88
CA GLU A 1 26.94 -9.80 0.40
C GLU A 1 27.41 -10.75 1.51
N VAL A 2 27.43 -12.05 1.29
CA VAL A 2 27.82 -13.05 2.32
C VAL A 2 29.28 -12.89 2.80
N ASN A 3 30.09 -12.19 2.04
CA ASN A 3 31.53 -12.02 2.36
C ASN A 3 31.90 -10.65 2.97
N ASN A 4 30.93 -9.75 3.26
CA ASN A 4 31.26 -8.45 3.85
C ASN A 4 31.31 -8.51 5.39
N LEU A 5 32.28 -9.21 5.92
CA LEU A 5 32.56 -9.30 7.37
C LEU A 5 32.86 -7.92 8.00
N GLY A 6 33.29 -6.91 7.22
CA GLY A 6 33.55 -5.56 7.69
C GLY A 6 32.30 -4.87 8.23
N ALA A 7 31.19 -4.90 7.48
CA ALA A 7 29.93 -4.31 7.92
C ALA A 7 29.36 -5.01 9.16
N ALA A 8 29.44 -6.34 9.22
CA ALA A 8 29.00 -7.10 10.39
C ALA A 8 29.83 -6.75 11.63
N ARG A 9 31.17 -6.63 11.50
CA ARG A 9 32.06 -6.23 12.60
C ARG A 9 31.75 -4.83 13.13
N ILE A 10 31.48 -3.87 12.25
CA ILE A 10 31.12 -2.50 12.65
C ILE A 10 29.83 -2.52 13.46
N ARG A 11 28.79 -3.22 12.99
CA ARG A 11 27.49 -3.33 13.69
C ARG A 11 27.64 -4.00 15.07
N ILE A 12 28.40 -5.08 15.15
CA ILE A 12 28.67 -5.78 16.42
C ILE A 12 29.43 -4.87 17.39
N ARG A 13 30.49 -4.18 16.93
CA ARG A 13 31.25 -3.22 17.76
C ARG A 13 30.37 -2.08 18.25
N SER A 14 29.53 -1.51 17.39
CA SER A 14 28.55 -0.48 17.75
C SER A 14 27.57 -0.96 18.82
N LEU A 15 27.03 -2.17 18.66
CA LEU A 15 26.15 -2.78 19.64
C LEU A 15 26.85 -2.99 20.99
N ILE A 16 28.05 -3.56 21.01
CA ILE A 16 28.84 -3.76 22.22
C ILE A 16 29.16 -2.42 22.90
N SER A 17 29.52 -1.39 22.13
CA SER A 17 29.75 -0.06 22.66
C SER A 17 28.49 0.54 23.30
N ALA A 18 27.35 0.40 22.63
CA ALA A 18 26.07 0.87 23.18
C ALA A 18 25.68 0.13 24.47
N ILE A 19 25.92 -1.18 24.56
CA ILE A 19 25.70 -1.98 25.79
C ILE A 19 26.59 -1.46 26.92
N ARG A 20 27.89 -1.29 26.67
CA ARG A 20 28.83 -0.81 27.69
C ARG A 20 28.48 0.61 28.20
N VAL A 21 28.07 1.51 27.31
CA VAL A 21 27.61 2.86 27.69
C VAL A 21 26.36 2.77 28.56
N ARG A 22 25.45 1.88 28.24
CA ARG A 22 24.21 1.67 29.01
C ARG A 22 24.50 1.08 30.40
N GLU A 23 25.38 0.11 30.48
CA GLU A 23 25.82 -0.47 31.76
C GLU A 23 26.46 0.58 32.66
N LYS A 24 27.39 1.40 32.11
CA LYS A 24 28.00 2.51 32.86
C LYS A 24 26.99 3.54 33.37
N LYS A 25 25.94 3.82 32.59
CA LYS A 25 24.88 4.79 32.96
C LYS A 25 23.84 4.19 33.92
N GLN A 26 23.92 2.90 34.26
CA GLN A 26 22.96 2.19 35.12
C GLN A 26 21.49 2.44 34.72
N THR A 27 21.25 2.66 33.42
CA THR A 27 19.90 2.97 32.92
C THR A 27 19.08 1.69 32.94
N LYS A 28 18.25 1.51 33.95
CA LYS A 28 17.25 0.44 33.97
C LYS A 28 16.28 0.70 32.81
N ARG A 29 16.25 -0.21 31.87
CA ARG A 29 15.28 -0.16 30.78
C ARG A 29 13.93 -0.56 31.33
N THR A 30 13.05 0.39 31.53
CA THR A 30 11.63 0.07 31.64
C THR A 30 11.19 -0.40 30.25
N ILE A 31 11.03 -1.71 30.10
CA ILE A 31 10.37 -2.26 28.91
C ILE A 31 8.91 -1.85 29.08
N VAL A 32 8.55 -0.72 28.50
CA VAL A 32 7.14 -0.41 28.28
C VAL A 32 6.73 -1.37 27.16
N PRO A 33 5.83 -2.33 27.44
CA PRO A 33 5.26 -3.12 26.36
C PRO A 33 4.69 -2.13 25.35
N ALA A 34 4.96 -2.33 24.08
CA ALA A 34 4.30 -1.55 23.03
C ALA A 34 2.82 -1.97 23.00
N ASN A 35 2.07 -1.53 23.99
CA ASN A 35 0.63 -1.67 24.04
C ASN A 35 0.07 -0.64 23.07
N TYR A 36 0.12 -0.98 21.79
CA TYR A 36 -0.62 -0.19 20.80
C TYR A 36 -2.11 -0.39 21.11
N ASN A 37 -2.77 0.65 21.57
CA ASN A 37 -4.22 0.68 21.62
C ASN A 37 -4.73 0.45 20.19
N ARG A 38 -5.08 -0.80 19.92
CA ARG A 38 -5.60 -1.17 18.63
C ARG A 38 -7.03 -0.67 18.51
N VAL A 39 -7.25 0.30 17.65
CA VAL A 39 -8.60 0.74 17.29
C VAL A 39 -9.17 -0.25 16.28
N VAL A 40 -10.31 -0.84 16.61
CA VAL A 40 -11.01 -1.82 15.77
C VAL A 40 -11.88 -1.09 14.77
N PHE A 41 -11.76 -1.41 13.49
CA PHE A 41 -12.63 -0.87 12.45
C PHE A 41 -13.99 -1.57 12.48
N THR A 42 -15.06 -0.83 12.81
CA THR A 42 -16.42 -1.34 13.01
C THR A 42 -17.28 -1.26 11.75
N GLU A 43 -18.45 -1.93 11.76
CA GLU A 43 -19.42 -1.85 10.66
C GLU A 43 -20.02 -0.44 10.50
N GLU A 44 -20.10 0.34 11.57
CA GLU A 44 -20.56 1.73 11.53
C GLU A 44 -19.53 2.62 10.82
N MET A 45 -18.25 2.43 11.14
CA MET A 45 -17.15 3.14 10.49
C MET A 45 -17.12 2.89 8.98
N ARG A 46 -17.43 1.68 8.53
CA ARG A 46 -17.48 1.33 7.10
C ARG A 46 -18.34 2.28 6.27
N LYS A 47 -19.43 2.80 6.83
CA LYS A 47 -20.40 3.63 6.10
C LYS A 47 -19.92 5.07 5.90
N ASN A 48 -19.11 5.56 6.84
CA ASN A 48 -18.82 6.99 6.97
C ASN A 48 -17.33 7.33 6.94
N TYR A 49 -16.46 6.33 6.91
CA TYR A 49 -15.01 6.53 6.97
C TYR A 49 -14.38 6.52 5.59
N THR A 50 -13.44 7.41 5.40
CA THR A 50 -12.49 7.34 4.28
C THR A 50 -11.36 6.39 4.66
N ILE A 51 -11.01 5.47 3.77
CA ILE A 51 -9.95 4.49 3.99
C ILE A 51 -8.76 4.87 3.12
N LEU A 52 -7.69 5.35 3.71
CA LEU A 52 -6.45 5.66 3.01
C LEU A 52 -5.65 4.39 2.78
N CYS A 53 -5.26 4.16 1.54
CA CYS A 53 -4.43 3.03 1.14
C CYS A 53 -3.17 3.55 0.44
N PRO A 54 -1.95 3.08 0.81
CA PRO A 54 -0.74 3.58 0.16
C PRO A 54 -0.65 3.09 -1.28
N GLN A 55 -0.12 3.93 -2.15
CA GLN A 55 0.22 3.56 -3.53
C GLN A 55 1.46 2.67 -3.54
N MET A 56 1.32 1.40 -3.86
CA MET A 56 2.45 0.47 -3.93
C MET A 56 2.77 0.02 -5.36
N SER A 57 1.84 0.24 -6.30
CA SER A 57 2.02 -0.03 -7.73
C SER A 57 1.03 0.84 -8.51
N PRO A 58 1.47 1.91 -9.17
CA PRO A 58 0.60 2.92 -9.76
C PRO A 58 -0.51 2.35 -10.65
N ILE A 59 -0.15 1.52 -11.62
CA ILE A 59 -1.10 0.93 -12.58
C ILE A 59 -2.15 0.05 -11.87
N HIS A 60 -1.73 -0.74 -10.86
CA HIS A 60 -2.63 -1.68 -10.18
C HIS A 60 -3.58 -0.97 -9.21
N PHE A 61 -3.07 0.02 -8.46
CA PHE A 61 -3.86 0.68 -7.42
C PHE A 61 -4.94 1.59 -8.00
N GLU A 62 -4.73 2.16 -9.19
CA GLU A 62 -5.77 2.87 -9.94
C GLU A 62 -6.97 1.97 -10.31
N LEU A 63 -6.74 0.66 -10.44
CA LEU A 63 -7.79 -0.33 -10.72
C LEU A 63 -8.36 -0.96 -9.44
N LEU A 64 -7.57 -1.07 -8.38
CA LEU A 64 -8.02 -1.61 -7.10
C LEU A 64 -8.97 -0.66 -6.36
N GLU A 65 -8.73 0.63 -6.43
CA GLU A 65 -9.58 1.65 -5.80
C GLU A 65 -11.06 1.50 -6.21
N PRO A 66 -11.44 1.46 -7.50
CA PRO A 66 -12.81 1.22 -7.94
C PRO A 66 -13.39 -0.13 -7.48
N ALA A 67 -12.56 -1.18 -7.41
CA ALA A 67 -13.00 -2.48 -6.93
C ALA A 67 -13.47 -2.43 -5.46
N PHE A 68 -12.74 -1.72 -4.60
CA PHE A 68 -13.11 -1.50 -3.20
C PHE A 68 -14.33 -0.60 -3.06
N GLN A 69 -14.40 0.46 -3.87
CA GLN A 69 -15.56 1.37 -3.88
C GLN A 69 -16.85 0.64 -4.25
N THR A 70 -16.78 -0.29 -5.21
CA THR A 70 -17.93 -1.14 -5.60
C THR A 70 -18.41 -2.03 -4.44
N ALA A 71 -17.52 -2.43 -3.55
CA ALA A 71 -17.86 -3.19 -2.35
C ALA A 71 -18.38 -2.30 -1.19
N GLY A 72 -18.53 -0.99 -1.41
CA GLY A 72 -19.04 -0.03 -0.43
C GLY A 72 -17.99 0.46 0.56
N TYR A 73 -16.71 0.44 0.19
CA TYR A 73 -15.63 1.08 0.92
C TYR A 73 -15.23 2.38 0.22
N ASN A 74 -15.20 3.49 0.95
CA ASN A 74 -14.64 4.74 0.45
C ASN A 74 -13.11 4.67 0.53
N LEU A 75 -12.50 3.87 -0.34
CA LEU A 75 -11.04 3.73 -0.43
C LEU A 75 -10.49 4.87 -1.29
N VAL A 76 -9.41 5.47 -0.82
CA VAL A 76 -8.66 6.53 -1.50
C VAL A 76 -7.18 6.20 -1.45
N VAL A 77 -6.53 6.28 -2.60
CA VAL A 77 -5.07 6.21 -2.73
C VAL A 77 -4.55 7.65 -2.80
N PRO A 78 -3.87 8.15 -1.73
CA PRO A 78 -3.42 9.54 -1.71
C PRO A 78 -2.41 9.81 -2.82
N ASP A 79 -2.59 10.93 -3.52
CA ASP A 79 -1.61 11.44 -4.47
C ASP A 79 -0.57 12.29 -3.72
N VAL A 80 0.59 11.70 -3.47
CA VAL A 80 1.71 12.35 -2.77
C VAL A 80 2.98 12.10 -3.54
N ASP A 81 3.71 13.15 -3.86
CA ASP A 81 4.98 13.04 -4.57
C ASP A 81 6.05 12.27 -3.78
N SER A 82 6.94 11.61 -4.50
CA SER A 82 7.95 10.72 -3.92
C SER A 82 8.89 11.41 -2.94
N ARG A 83 9.22 12.68 -3.15
CA ARG A 83 10.10 13.44 -2.27
C ARG A 83 9.44 13.72 -0.92
N THR A 84 8.19 14.18 -0.96
CA THR A 84 7.38 14.37 0.26
C THR A 84 7.23 13.05 1.02
N CYS A 85 6.98 11.94 0.33
CA CYS A 85 6.92 10.61 0.97
C CYS A 85 8.21 10.28 1.72
N VAL A 86 9.39 10.54 1.13
CA VAL A 86 10.68 10.28 1.78
C VAL A 86 10.88 11.21 2.97
N ASP A 87 10.68 12.53 2.79
CA ASP A 87 10.93 13.54 3.81
C ASP A 87 10.04 13.34 5.05
N VAL A 88 8.78 12.97 4.83
CA VAL A 88 7.84 12.64 5.91
C VAL A 88 8.16 11.27 6.50
N GLY A 89 8.45 10.28 5.67
CA GLY A 89 8.79 8.93 6.13
C GLY A 89 9.98 8.90 7.08
N LEU A 90 11.02 9.68 6.80
CA LEU A 90 12.21 9.80 7.66
C LEU A 90 11.92 10.36 9.06
N LYS A 91 10.82 11.08 9.25
CA LYS A 91 10.40 11.58 10.58
C LYS A 91 9.79 10.49 11.46
N TYR A 92 9.20 9.47 10.85
CA TYR A 92 8.41 8.45 11.54
C TYR A 92 9.01 7.06 11.51
N VAL A 93 9.80 6.74 10.49
CA VAL A 93 10.43 5.42 10.31
C VAL A 93 11.93 5.56 10.48
N ASN A 94 12.54 4.59 11.16
CA ASN A 94 14.00 4.54 11.27
C ASN A 94 14.61 4.36 9.86
N ASN A 95 15.63 5.14 9.54
CA ASN A 95 16.37 5.08 8.27
C ASN A 95 17.09 3.73 8.03
N ASP A 96 17.28 2.91 9.06
CA ASP A 96 17.75 1.52 8.93
C ASP A 96 16.68 0.56 8.42
N ALA A 97 15.42 1.00 8.31
CA ALA A 97 14.36 0.23 7.69
C ALA A 97 14.52 0.20 6.17
N CYS A 98 13.84 -0.72 5.50
CA CYS A 98 13.89 -0.79 4.05
C CYS A 98 13.25 0.47 3.41
N TYR A 99 13.79 0.93 2.28
CA TYR A 99 13.31 2.12 1.58
C TYR A 99 11.79 2.11 1.28
N PRO A 100 11.19 0.99 0.82
CA PRO A 100 9.75 0.93 0.65
C PRO A 100 8.94 1.25 1.90
N SER A 101 9.44 0.94 3.10
CA SER A 101 8.73 1.29 4.34
C SER A 101 8.69 2.81 4.59
N LEU A 102 9.75 3.51 4.19
CA LEU A 102 9.79 4.97 4.26
C LEU A 102 8.74 5.59 3.34
N ILE A 103 8.66 5.11 2.10
CA ILE A 103 7.69 5.59 1.11
C ILE A 103 6.25 5.32 1.57
N VAL A 104 5.94 4.08 1.94
CA VAL A 104 4.58 3.68 2.33
C VAL A 104 4.10 4.44 3.57
N VAL A 105 4.92 4.51 4.62
CA VAL A 105 4.55 5.24 5.84
C VAL A 105 4.54 6.73 5.58
N GLY A 106 5.52 7.24 4.81
CA GLY A 106 5.62 8.65 4.48
C GLY A 106 4.41 9.16 3.69
N GLN A 107 3.95 8.40 2.69
CA GLN A 107 2.76 8.74 1.91
C GLN A 107 1.52 8.84 2.79
N LEU A 108 1.28 7.81 3.61
CA LEU A 108 0.14 7.79 4.52
C LEU A 108 0.20 8.94 5.53
N MET A 109 1.36 9.19 6.11
CA MET A 109 1.52 10.26 7.10
C MET A 109 1.46 11.65 6.48
N ALA A 110 1.92 11.83 5.24
CA ALA A 110 1.74 13.07 4.49
C ALA A 110 0.24 13.35 4.26
N ALA A 111 -0.52 12.33 3.83
CA ALA A 111 -1.97 12.45 3.68
C ALA A 111 -2.68 12.75 5.01
N VAL A 112 -2.30 12.05 6.09
CA VAL A 112 -2.86 12.30 7.45
C VAL A 112 -2.62 13.73 7.92
N MET A 113 -1.49 14.32 7.55
CA MET A 113 -1.10 15.68 7.98
C MET A 113 -1.45 16.78 6.99
N SER A 114 -1.96 16.45 5.80
CA SER A 114 -2.30 17.45 4.76
C SER A 114 -3.44 18.37 5.16
N GLY A 115 -4.36 17.89 6.02
CA GLY A 115 -5.60 18.59 6.33
C GLY A 115 -6.74 18.31 5.35
N ASP A 116 -6.50 17.50 4.31
CA ASP A 116 -7.50 17.18 3.29
C ASP A 116 -8.51 16.12 3.75
N TYR A 117 -8.21 15.43 4.85
CA TYR A 117 -9.02 14.34 5.38
C TYR A 117 -9.46 14.60 6.82
N ASP A 118 -10.73 14.32 7.10
CA ASP A 118 -11.24 14.34 8.49
C ASP A 118 -10.71 13.14 9.27
N MET A 119 -9.71 13.35 10.12
CA MET A 119 -9.07 12.28 10.89
C MET A 119 -10.00 11.59 11.88
N SER A 120 -11.12 12.21 12.27
CA SER A 120 -12.14 11.58 13.11
C SER A 120 -12.95 10.50 12.35
N ARG A 121 -12.88 10.52 11.00
CA ARG A 121 -13.57 9.60 10.08
C ARG A 121 -12.64 9.00 9.04
N THR A 122 -11.39 8.83 9.42
CA THR A 122 -10.38 8.22 8.54
C THR A 122 -9.88 6.93 9.13
N ALA A 123 -9.64 5.94 8.28
CA ALA A 123 -8.96 4.70 8.59
C ALA A 123 -7.82 4.47 7.59
N ILE A 124 -6.89 3.60 7.92
CA ILE A 124 -5.80 3.21 7.03
C ILE A 124 -5.93 1.73 6.70
N LEU A 125 -5.68 1.39 5.44
CA LEU A 125 -5.63 0.02 4.95
C LEU A 125 -4.22 -0.32 4.51
N ILE A 126 -3.69 -1.46 4.96
CA ILE A 126 -2.40 -1.99 4.53
C ILE A 126 -2.46 -3.51 4.39
N SER A 127 -1.74 -4.07 3.44
CA SER A 127 -1.55 -5.52 3.35
C SER A 127 -0.46 -5.97 4.33
N GLN A 128 -0.66 -7.15 4.92
CA GLN A 128 0.30 -7.79 5.80
C GLN A 128 0.63 -9.19 5.28
N THR A 129 1.85 -9.40 4.85
CA THR A 129 2.23 -10.64 4.15
C THR A 129 2.46 -11.83 5.09
N GLY A 130 2.77 -11.60 6.37
CA GLY A 130 3.03 -12.66 7.35
C GLY A 130 4.35 -13.43 7.15
N GLY A 131 5.15 -13.08 6.15
CA GLY A 131 6.44 -13.72 5.87
C GLY A 131 7.63 -13.07 6.58
N GLY A 132 8.85 -13.50 6.26
CA GLY A 132 10.11 -12.95 6.79
C GLY A 132 10.45 -11.54 6.28
N CYS A 133 9.64 -10.94 5.42
CA CYS A 133 9.81 -9.58 4.94
C CYS A 133 9.39 -8.55 6.00
N ARG A 134 10.07 -7.41 6.05
CA ARG A 134 9.72 -6.29 6.94
C ARG A 134 8.35 -5.70 6.64
N ALA A 135 7.80 -5.92 5.44
CA ALA A 135 6.44 -5.53 5.07
C ALA A 135 5.37 -6.09 6.04
N SER A 136 5.62 -7.23 6.66
CA SER A 136 4.78 -7.77 7.74
C SER A 136 4.64 -6.81 8.94
N ASN A 137 5.60 -5.90 9.13
CA ASN A 137 5.64 -4.95 10.24
C ASN A 137 5.26 -3.51 9.84
N TYR A 138 4.89 -3.23 8.60
CA TYR A 138 4.46 -1.89 8.19
C TYR A 138 3.28 -1.39 9.02
N ILE A 139 2.38 -2.28 9.38
CA ILE A 139 1.25 -1.95 10.28
C ILE A 139 1.72 -1.39 11.62
N GLY A 140 2.78 -1.96 12.18
CA GLY A 140 3.39 -1.47 13.43
C GLY A 140 4.06 -0.10 13.26
N PHE A 141 4.70 0.14 12.11
CA PHE A 141 5.29 1.45 11.81
C PHE A 141 4.21 2.52 11.63
N ILE A 142 3.12 2.20 10.93
CA ILE A 142 2.00 3.12 10.72
C ILE A 142 1.35 3.48 12.06
N ARG A 143 1.03 2.50 12.91
CA ARG A 143 0.44 2.75 14.24
C ARG A 143 1.32 3.64 15.11
N ARG A 144 2.63 3.37 15.14
CA ARG A 144 3.58 4.22 15.86
C ARG A 144 3.66 5.63 15.28
N ALA A 145 3.61 5.75 13.95
CA ALA A 145 3.63 7.04 13.29
C ALA A 145 2.39 7.87 13.62
N LEU A 146 1.20 7.25 13.61
CA LEU A 146 -0.06 7.86 13.99
C LEU A 146 -0.04 8.33 15.46
N GLU A 147 0.40 7.48 16.39
CA GLU A 147 0.55 7.83 17.79
C GLU A 147 1.48 9.05 17.97
N LYS A 148 2.66 9.01 17.31
CA LYS A 148 3.64 10.11 17.36
C LYS A 148 3.11 11.41 16.76
N ALA A 149 2.22 11.31 15.78
CA ALA A 149 1.58 12.46 15.12
C ALA A 149 0.35 12.99 15.86
N GLY A 150 -0.09 12.34 16.94
CA GLY A 150 -1.25 12.76 17.73
C GLY A 150 -2.59 12.19 17.25
N TYR A 151 -2.58 11.14 16.42
CA TYR A 151 -3.75 10.46 15.88
C TYR A 151 -3.85 8.99 16.32
N PRO A 152 -3.79 8.67 17.64
CA PRO A 152 -3.79 7.29 18.14
C PRO A 152 -5.09 6.55 17.86
N ASP A 153 -6.19 7.28 17.62
CA ASP A 153 -7.54 6.73 17.46
C ASP A 153 -7.87 6.37 16.00
N VAL A 154 -6.97 6.59 15.05
CA VAL A 154 -7.16 6.22 13.66
C VAL A 154 -7.02 4.70 13.49
N PRO A 155 -8.07 3.98 13.03
CA PRO A 155 -8.01 2.55 12.83
C PRO A 155 -7.03 2.18 11.71
N VAL A 156 -6.21 1.14 11.92
CA VAL A 156 -5.35 0.58 10.89
C VAL A 156 -5.80 -0.84 10.59
N ILE A 157 -6.36 -1.03 9.41
CA ILE A 157 -6.91 -2.29 8.90
C ILE A 157 -5.78 -3.07 8.23
N SER A 158 -5.59 -4.32 8.64
CA SER A 158 -4.65 -5.23 7.99
C SER A 158 -5.39 -6.21 7.10
N ILE A 159 -5.05 -6.23 5.80
CA ILE A 159 -5.45 -7.34 4.92
C ILE A 159 -4.44 -8.47 5.14
N ASN A 160 -4.86 -9.51 5.84
CA ASN A 160 -4.08 -10.72 6.01
C ASN A 160 -4.96 -11.96 5.88
N LEU A 161 -4.39 -13.03 5.31
CA LEU A 161 -5.08 -14.30 5.13
C LEU A 161 -5.04 -15.18 6.39
N SER A 162 -4.21 -14.83 7.36
CA SER A 162 -4.00 -15.61 8.58
C SER A 162 -4.96 -15.26 9.73
N GLY A 163 -5.86 -14.30 9.54
CA GLY A 163 -6.84 -13.92 10.56
C GLY A 163 -6.23 -13.31 11.82
N LEU A 164 -5.01 -12.77 11.74
CA LEU A 164 -4.26 -12.21 12.87
C LEU A 164 -4.99 -11.05 13.56
N GLU A 165 -5.80 -10.31 12.80
CA GLU A 165 -6.58 -9.21 13.34
C GLU A 165 -8.02 -9.24 12.82
N LYS A 166 -8.99 -9.08 13.72
CA LYS A 166 -10.41 -9.01 13.37
C LYS A 166 -10.85 -7.55 13.28
N ASN A 167 -11.37 -7.15 12.11
CA ASN A 167 -11.99 -5.86 11.88
C ASN A 167 -13.40 -6.10 11.32
N PRO A 168 -14.46 -6.07 12.16
CA PRO A 168 -15.82 -6.42 11.74
C PRO A 168 -16.36 -5.59 10.58
N GLY A 169 -15.91 -4.34 10.48
CA GLY A 169 -16.28 -3.43 9.39
C GLY A 169 -15.61 -3.75 8.05
N PHE A 170 -14.55 -4.57 8.06
CA PHE A 170 -13.83 -4.93 6.84
C PHE A 170 -14.03 -6.41 6.52
N LYS A 171 -14.77 -6.69 5.43
CA LYS A 171 -15.11 -8.06 5.00
C LYS A 171 -14.65 -8.28 3.57
N LEU A 172 -13.85 -9.29 3.35
CA LEU A 172 -13.52 -9.79 2.01
C LEU A 172 -14.67 -10.66 1.51
N THR A 173 -15.56 -10.08 0.71
CA THR A 173 -16.66 -10.80 0.07
C THR A 173 -16.21 -11.44 -1.24
N LEU A 174 -16.88 -12.50 -1.69
CA LEU A 174 -16.55 -13.14 -2.98
C LEU A 174 -16.55 -12.15 -4.16
N PRO A 175 -17.53 -11.21 -4.29
CA PRO A 175 -17.45 -10.20 -5.33
C PRO A 175 -16.21 -9.30 -5.21
N LEU A 176 -15.87 -8.81 -4.01
CA LEU A 176 -14.68 -7.99 -3.81
C LEU A 176 -13.40 -8.73 -4.18
N ILE A 177 -13.31 -10.01 -3.80
CA ILE A 177 -12.16 -10.86 -4.16
C ILE A 177 -12.05 -10.99 -5.68
N GLN A 178 -13.16 -11.27 -6.38
CA GLN A 178 -13.15 -11.39 -7.83
C GLN A 178 -12.76 -10.08 -8.52
N HIS A 179 -13.37 -8.95 -8.10
CA HIS A 179 -13.05 -7.63 -8.65
C HIS A 179 -11.58 -7.27 -8.41
N GLY A 180 -11.09 -7.52 -7.19
CA GLY A 180 -9.69 -7.28 -6.85
C GLY A 180 -8.73 -8.15 -7.67
N LEU A 181 -9.01 -9.44 -7.85
CA LEU A 181 -8.20 -10.32 -8.69
C LEU A 181 -8.16 -9.86 -10.15
N TYR A 182 -9.32 -9.49 -10.72
CA TYR A 182 -9.34 -8.98 -12.09
C TYR A 182 -8.65 -7.61 -12.22
N ALA A 183 -8.74 -6.74 -11.20
CA ALA A 183 -7.99 -5.51 -11.16
C ALA A 183 -6.48 -5.77 -11.19
N LEU A 184 -5.99 -6.74 -10.40
CA LEU A 184 -4.58 -7.14 -10.39
C LEU A 184 -4.14 -7.73 -11.73
N GLU A 185 -4.93 -8.63 -12.32
CA GLU A 185 -4.62 -9.24 -13.62
C GLU A 185 -4.60 -8.20 -14.76
N PHE A 186 -5.55 -7.26 -14.79
CA PHE A 186 -5.50 -6.14 -15.73
C PHE A 186 -4.29 -5.23 -15.50
N GLY A 187 -3.95 -4.98 -14.25
CA GLY A 187 -2.75 -4.21 -13.88
C GLY A 187 -1.48 -4.87 -14.40
N ASP A 188 -1.33 -6.19 -14.26
CA ASP A 188 -0.21 -6.96 -14.78
C ASP A 188 -0.13 -6.88 -16.31
N ILE A 189 -1.28 -7.01 -17.00
CA ILE A 189 -1.36 -6.90 -18.47
C ILE A 189 -0.93 -5.49 -18.90
N PHE A 190 -1.49 -4.45 -18.29
CA PHE A 190 -1.12 -3.06 -18.62
C PHE A 190 0.35 -2.80 -18.36
N MET A 191 0.86 -3.17 -17.19
CA MET A 191 2.26 -2.97 -16.85
C MET A 191 3.18 -3.63 -17.89
N ARG A 192 2.86 -4.87 -18.27
CA ARG A 192 3.64 -5.60 -19.27
C ARG A 192 3.54 -4.96 -20.67
N CYS A 193 2.34 -4.62 -21.11
CA CYS A 193 2.11 -3.98 -22.41
C CYS A 193 2.79 -2.61 -22.48
N VAL A 194 2.58 -1.75 -21.50
CA VAL A 194 3.14 -0.40 -21.45
C VAL A 194 4.67 -0.45 -21.45
N TYR A 195 5.28 -1.28 -20.60
CA TYR A 195 6.74 -1.36 -20.51
C TYR A 195 7.40 -2.00 -21.74
N ALA A 196 6.69 -2.89 -22.45
CA ALA A 196 7.18 -3.48 -23.68
C ALA A 196 7.02 -2.56 -24.91
N THR A 197 6.08 -1.62 -24.88
CA THR A 197 5.74 -0.78 -26.05
C THR A 197 6.34 0.61 -25.96
N ARG A 198 6.22 1.29 -24.81
CA ARG A 198 6.66 2.69 -24.62
C ARG A 198 8.09 2.99 -25.07
N PRO A 199 9.11 2.14 -24.81
CA PRO A 199 10.47 2.42 -25.27
C PRO A 199 10.65 2.39 -26.80
N TYR A 200 9.71 1.81 -27.54
CA TYR A 200 9.79 1.57 -28.97
C TYR A 200 8.68 2.24 -29.78
N GLU A 201 7.80 3.02 -29.15
CA GLU A 201 6.69 3.68 -29.84
C GLU A 201 7.18 4.66 -30.92
N ALA A 202 6.63 4.54 -32.13
CA ALA A 202 6.98 5.42 -33.25
C ALA A 202 6.45 6.85 -33.06
N VAL A 203 5.35 7.02 -32.31
CA VAL A 203 4.75 8.31 -31.95
C VAL A 203 4.81 8.46 -30.43
N ALA A 204 5.57 9.42 -29.96
CA ALA A 204 5.74 9.65 -28.53
C ALA A 204 4.38 9.89 -27.84
N GLY A 205 4.12 9.13 -26.76
CA GLY A 205 2.89 9.23 -25.97
C GLY A 205 1.75 8.33 -26.44
N SER A 206 1.86 7.68 -27.61
CA SER A 206 0.79 6.80 -28.13
C SER A 206 0.49 5.61 -27.21
N THR A 207 1.50 5.09 -26.51
CA THR A 207 1.35 4.03 -25.52
C THR A 207 0.54 4.50 -24.32
N ASP A 208 0.80 5.71 -23.83
CA ASP A 208 0.09 6.28 -22.68
C ASP A 208 -1.36 6.61 -23.04
N GLU A 209 -1.61 7.15 -24.23
CA GLU A 209 -2.98 7.40 -24.72
C GLU A 209 -3.79 6.11 -24.83
N LEU A 210 -3.20 5.05 -25.35
CA LEU A 210 -3.86 3.75 -25.45
C LEU A 210 -4.11 3.15 -24.06
N HIS A 211 -3.14 3.28 -23.13
CA HIS A 211 -3.30 2.86 -21.74
C HIS A 211 -4.47 3.59 -21.07
N GLU A 212 -4.52 4.91 -21.16
CA GLU A 212 -5.60 5.72 -20.59
C GLU A 212 -6.98 5.36 -21.16
N LYS A 213 -7.06 5.10 -22.46
CA LYS A 213 -8.28 4.61 -23.10
C LYS A 213 -8.74 3.30 -22.47
N TRP A 214 -7.88 2.29 -22.44
CA TRP A 214 -8.24 0.99 -21.90
C TRP A 214 -8.45 1.00 -20.39
N LYS A 215 -7.73 1.83 -19.66
CA LYS A 215 -7.92 2.02 -18.22
C LYS A 215 -9.37 2.45 -17.91
N LYS A 216 -9.92 3.41 -18.66
CA LYS A 216 -11.33 3.85 -18.51
C LYS A 216 -12.31 2.70 -18.74
N GLU A 217 -12.08 1.89 -19.78
CA GLU A 217 -12.94 0.73 -20.09
C GLU A 217 -12.86 -0.35 -18.99
N VAL A 218 -11.66 -0.62 -18.48
CA VAL A 218 -11.43 -1.58 -17.40
C VAL A 218 -12.07 -1.09 -16.09
N ILE A 219 -11.90 0.18 -15.74
CA ILE A 219 -12.56 0.78 -14.57
C ILE A 219 -14.08 0.64 -14.69
N ALA A 220 -14.66 0.96 -15.86
CA ALA A 220 -16.10 0.80 -16.09
C ALA A 220 -16.56 -0.66 -15.96
N PHE A 221 -15.73 -1.63 -16.35
CA PHE A 221 -16.01 -3.04 -16.16
C PHE A 221 -15.92 -3.46 -14.70
N ILE A 222 -14.86 -3.07 -13.99
CA ILE A 222 -14.63 -3.42 -12.58
C ILE A 222 -15.68 -2.77 -11.66
N SER A 223 -16.16 -1.58 -11.99
CA SER A 223 -17.15 -0.84 -11.19
C SER A 223 -18.58 -1.38 -11.24
N GLN A 224 -18.82 -2.52 -11.91
CA GLN A 224 -20.15 -3.14 -11.92
C GLN A 224 -20.46 -3.76 -10.55
N LYS A 225 -21.68 -3.54 -10.04
CA LYS A 225 -22.12 -4.07 -8.74
C LYS A 225 -22.32 -5.60 -8.68
N LYS A 226 -22.31 -6.27 -9.83
CA LYS A 226 -22.54 -7.72 -9.95
C LYS A 226 -21.21 -8.45 -10.11
N MET A 227 -21.24 -9.77 -9.88
CA MET A 227 -20.13 -10.63 -10.26
C MET A 227 -19.76 -10.41 -11.73
N LEU A 228 -18.47 -10.24 -11.99
CA LEU A 228 -17.96 -9.92 -13.32
C LEU A 228 -17.97 -11.14 -14.23
N SER A 229 -18.33 -10.94 -15.49
CA SER A 229 -18.29 -12.01 -16.49
C SER A 229 -16.85 -12.39 -16.85
N HIS A 230 -16.50 -13.65 -16.57
CA HIS A 230 -15.18 -14.17 -16.93
C HIS A 230 -14.95 -14.20 -18.46
N GLY A 231 -15.99 -14.46 -19.25
CA GLY A 231 -15.92 -14.39 -20.71
C GLY A 231 -15.59 -12.98 -21.22
N LYS A 232 -16.26 -11.94 -20.64
CA LYS A 232 -15.97 -10.55 -20.97
C LYS A 232 -14.56 -10.15 -20.53
N PHE A 233 -14.15 -10.55 -19.33
CA PHE A 233 -12.80 -10.35 -18.83
C PHE A 233 -11.73 -10.89 -19.81
N LYS A 234 -11.83 -12.18 -20.19
CA LYS A 234 -10.92 -12.79 -21.15
C LYS A 234 -10.91 -12.10 -22.52
N LYS A 235 -12.09 -11.64 -22.97
CA LYS A 235 -12.19 -10.90 -24.22
C LYS A 235 -11.41 -9.59 -24.14
N MET A 236 -11.64 -8.80 -23.09
CA MET A 236 -10.95 -7.53 -22.87
C MET A 236 -9.42 -7.72 -22.79
N CYS A 237 -8.95 -8.73 -22.04
CA CYS A 237 -7.50 -9.03 -21.97
C CYS A 237 -6.89 -9.24 -23.36
N ARG A 238 -7.55 -10.02 -24.23
CA ARG A 238 -7.07 -10.27 -25.61
C ARG A 238 -7.10 -9.00 -26.46
N GLU A 239 -8.12 -8.17 -26.31
CA GLU A 239 -8.26 -6.92 -27.06
C GLU A 239 -7.20 -5.91 -26.62
N ILE A 240 -6.93 -5.78 -25.33
CA ILE A 240 -5.84 -4.94 -24.80
C ILE A 240 -4.50 -5.38 -25.43
N ILE A 241 -4.15 -6.64 -25.29
CA ILE A 241 -2.87 -7.16 -25.81
C ILE A 241 -2.76 -6.90 -27.31
N ARG A 242 -3.80 -7.21 -28.09
CA ARG A 242 -3.82 -7.00 -29.53
C ARG A 242 -3.64 -5.52 -29.92
N ASP A 243 -4.31 -4.62 -29.20
CA ASP A 243 -4.24 -3.19 -29.52
C ASP A 243 -2.85 -2.63 -29.21
N PHE A 244 -2.20 -3.07 -28.12
CA PHE A 244 -0.80 -2.71 -27.84
C PHE A 244 0.19 -3.34 -28.83
N ASP A 245 -0.05 -4.58 -29.29
CA ASP A 245 0.79 -5.21 -30.31
C ASP A 245 0.69 -4.52 -31.68
N ASN A 246 -0.43 -3.91 -31.99
CA ASN A 246 -0.67 -3.16 -33.21
C ASN A 246 -0.17 -1.70 -33.17
N LEU A 247 0.31 -1.22 -32.03
CA LEU A 247 0.92 0.11 -31.95
C LEU A 247 2.19 0.16 -32.83
N PRO A 248 2.32 1.20 -33.68
CA PRO A 248 3.54 1.38 -34.50
C PRO A 248 4.78 1.52 -33.59
N ARG A 249 5.79 0.73 -33.92
CA ARG A 249 7.09 0.67 -33.22
C ARG A 249 8.24 0.95 -34.19
#